data_d359748218532f4339e82081da57c7e5
#
_entry.id   d359748218532f4339e82081da57c7e5
#
_cell.length_a   1.000
_cell.length_b   1.000
_cell.length_c   1.000
_cell.angle_alpha   90.00
_cell.angle_beta   90.00
_cell.angle_gamma   90.00
#
_symmetry.space_group_name_H-M   'P 1'
#
loop_
_entity.id
_entity.type
_entity.pdbx_description
1 polymer ?
#
loop_
_entity_poly.entity_id
_entity_poly.type
_entity_poly.pdbx_seq_one_letter_code
_entity_poly.pdbx_strand_id
1 'polypeptide(L)'
;MKNMDEKNWRKRFKYRVDLSSRVTHLTKGETAEEAFRNLINILEERRIRGSKTSSGFICGKTPAVCLQDAPLTAIAENLQYEEKLRKEENHKVRYLGFGIRFQKNFIYKKNGRPVIYDETNRAKEYLPENEWWRIVKLDLSNKEHIIDWTHEREWRVPGELCFEYSQCEIIVPNSKYYKKFVKYCLDKNREDILLKIRGIVVIASVYF
;
A
#
# COMPACT_ATOMS: atom_id res chain seq x y z
N MET A 1 3.75 -1.59 30.46
CA MET A 1 4.68 -1.79 29.32
C MET A 1 5.81 -0.77 29.44
N LYS A 2 7.09 -1.16 29.30
CA LYS A 2 8.20 -0.19 29.24
C LYS A 2 8.05 0.64 27.97
N ASN A 3 8.13 1.97 28.08
CA ASN A 3 8.21 2.88 26.94
C ASN A 3 9.39 2.47 26.05
N MET A 4 9.15 2.35 24.77
CA MET A 4 10.15 1.92 23.79
C MET A 4 10.52 3.11 22.91
N ASP A 5 11.80 3.47 22.87
CA ASP A 5 12.30 4.48 21.95
C ASP A 5 12.29 3.98 20.48
N GLU A 6 12.43 4.89 19.52
CA GLU A 6 12.41 4.56 18.09
C GLU A 6 13.51 3.56 17.70
N LYS A 7 14.69 3.64 18.31
CA LYS A 7 15.83 2.73 18.03
C LYS A 7 15.48 1.28 18.40
N ASN A 8 14.90 1.07 19.59
CA ASN A 8 14.48 -0.24 20.07
C ASN A 8 13.24 -0.76 19.32
N TRP A 9 12.31 0.14 18.95
CA TRP A 9 11.19 -0.20 18.09
C TRP A 9 11.66 -0.72 16.72
N ARG A 10 12.64 -0.06 16.09
CA ARG A 10 13.22 -0.47 14.81
C ARG A 10 13.98 -1.81 14.89
N LYS A 11 14.57 -2.15 16.03
CA LYS A 11 15.27 -3.45 16.21
C LYS A 11 14.34 -4.64 16.04
N ARG A 12 13.06 -4.55 16.38
CA ARG A 12 12.09 -5.63 16.21
C ARG A 12 12.01 -6.12 14.77
N PHE A 13 12.08 -5.21 13.81
CA PHE A 13 11.97 -5.53 12.39
C PHE A 13 13.21 -6.24 11.82
N LYS A 14 14.33 -6.23 12.54
CA LYS A 14 15.54 -6.96 12.14
C LYS A 14 15.45 -8.45 12.42
N TYR A 15 14.66 -8.82 13.42
CA TYR A 15 14.57 -10.20 13.91
C TYR A 15 13.25 -10.88 13.62
N ARG A 16 12.30 -10.16 13.04
CA ARG A 16 10.95 -10.62 12.75
C ARG A 16 10.66 -10.43 11.27
N VAL A 17 10.79 -11.51 10.49
CA VAL A 17 10.56 -11.51 9.03
C VAL A 17 9.10 -11.26 8.66
N ASP A 18 8.17 -11.49 9.59
CA ASP A 18 6.73 -11.25 9.46
C ASP A 18 6.31 -9.80 9.70
N LEU A 19 7.24 -8.92 10.09
CA LEU A 19 6.97 -7.52 10.40
C LEU A 19 7.63 -6.58 9.39
N SER A 20 7.02 -5.43 9.17
CA SER A 20 7.58 -4.33 8.40
C SER A 20 7.58 -3.03 9.21
N SER A 21 8.65 -2.24 9.13
CA SER A 21 8.69 -0.85 9.60
C SER A 21 8.08 0.13 8.59
N ARG A 22 7.66 -0.38 7.44
CA ARG A 22 7.10 0.38 6.33
C ARG A 22 5.72 -0.11 5.98
N VAL A 23 4.96 0.76 5.34
CA VAL A 23 3.68 0.44 4.70
C VAL A 23 3.75 0.80 3.21
N THR A 24 3.04 0.05 2.39
CA THR A 24 3.12 0.09 0.93
C THR A 24 1.78 0.46 0.32
N HIS A 25 1.76 1.49 -0.52
CA HIS A 25 0.66 1.76 -1.44
C HIS A 25 0.97 1.10 -2.78
N LEU A 26 0.15 0.13 -3.19
CA LEU A 26 0.25 -0.49 -4.51
C LEU A 26 -0.65 0.27 -5.49
N THR A 27 -0.10 0.62 -6.65
CA THR A 27 -0.87 1.32 -7.70
C THR A 27 -1.71 0.33 -8.48
N LYS A 28 -2.94 0.72 -8.80
CA LYS A 28 -3.86 -0.05 -9.64
C LYS A 28 -3.65 0.25 -11.11
N GLY A 29 -4.05 -0.69 -11.97
CA GLY A 29 -4.10 -0.56 -13.41
C GLY A 29 -4.59 -1.87 -14.01
N GLU A 30 -5.29 -1.83 -15.13
CA GLU A 30 -5.72 -3.03 -15.85
C GLU A 30 -4.55 -3.66 -16.61
N THR A 31 -3.57 -2.84 -16.96
CA THR A 31 -2.33 -3.24 -17.60
C THR A 31 -1.11 -2.73 -16.83
N ALA A 32 0.03 -3.36 -17.06
CA ALA A 32 1.30 -2.93 -16.47
C ALA A 32 1.70 -1.50 -16.91
N GLU A 33 1.35 -1.11 -18.12
CA GLU A 33 1.60 0.23 -18.64
C GLU A 33 0.73 1.28 -17.92
N GLU A 34 -0.50 0.95 -17.64
CA GLU A 34 -1.40 1.83 -16.90
C GLU A 34 -0.95 1.96 -15.44
N ALA A 35 -0.64 0.84 -14.77
CA ALA A 35 -0.14 0.86 -13.39
C ALA A 35 1.18 1.65 -13.28
N PHE A 36 2.08 1.53 -14.27
CA PHE A 36 3.30 2.32 -14.35
C PHE A 36 2.99 3.82 -14.52
N ARG A 37 2.10 4.18 -15.41
CA ARG A 37 1.66 5.58 -15.62
C ARG A 37 1.06 6.17 -14.35
N ASN A 38 0.24 5.39 -13.63
CA ASN A 38 -0.33 5.81 -12.36
C ASN A 38 0.75 6.04 -11.30
N LEU A 39 1.78 5.18 -11.23
CA LEU A 39 2.94 5.42 -10.37
C LEU A 39 3.65 6.72 -10.71
N ILE A 40 3.90 6.99 -12.00
CA ILE A 40 4.53 8.23 -12.46
C ILE A 40 3.70 9.46 -12.06
N ASN A 41 2.39 9.44 -12.31
CA ASN A 41 1.50 10.55 -11.94
C ASN A 41 1.56 10.86 -10.44
N ILE A 42 1.56 9.82 -9.60
CA ILE A 42 1.69 10.00 -8.14
C ILE A 42 3.03 10.66 -7.78
N LEU A 43 4.13 10.27 -8.43
CA LEU A 43 5.43 10.86 -8.20
C LEU A 43 5.51 12.31 -8.67
N GLU A 44 4.96 12.62 -9.85
CA GLU A 44 4.92 13.98 -10.38
C GLU A 44 4.10 14.93 -9.48
N GLU A 45 2.93 14.47 -9.02
CA GLU A 45 2.08 15.22 -8.10
C GLU A 45 2.63 15.23 -6.67
N ARG A 46 3.53 14.32 -6.31
CA ARG A 46 3.97 14.02 -4.93
C ARG A 46 2.79 13.82 -3.99
N ARG A 47 1.75 13.17 -4.49
CA ARG A 47 0.47 13.02 -3.81
C ARG A 47 -0.22 11.72 -4.22
N ILE A 48 -0.74 11.00 -3.22
CA ILE A 48 -1.66 9.89 -3.41
C ILE A 48 -3.05 10.37 -3.03
N ARG A 49 -3.99 10.29 -3.95
CA ARG A 49 -5.39 10.62 -3.70
C ARG A 49 -6.10 9.45 -3.04
N GLY A 50 -6.91 9.72 -2.02
CA GLY A 50 -7.72 8.70 -1.36
C GLY A 50 -8.79 8.12 -2.29
N SER A 51 -9.07 6.83 -2.11
CA SER A 51 -10.21 6.19 -2.75
C SER A 51 -11.50 6.84 -2.26
N LYS A 52 -12.43 7.10 -3.20
CA LYS A 52 -13.71 7.69 -2.88
C LYS A 52 -14.61 6.69 -2.16
N THR A 53 -15.49 7.18 -1.32
CA THR A 53 -16.49 6.37 -0.60
C THR A 53 -17.46 5.69 -1.56
N SER A 54 -17.74 6.31 -2.71
CA SER A 54 -18.58 5.74 -3.78
C SER A 54 -17.97 4.48 -4.43
N SER A 55 -16.70 4.17 -4.18
CA SER A 55 -16.09 2.91 -4.66
C SER A 55 -16.56 1.67 -3.88
N GLY A 56 -17.27 1.84 -2.78
CA GLY A 56 -17.72 0.76 -1.89
C GLY A 56 -16.64 0.21 -0.94
N PHE A 57 -15.37 0.62 -1.10
CA PHE A 57 -14.26 0.14 -0.26
C PHE A 57 -14.00 1.01 0.98
N ILE A 58 -14.45 2.25 0.98
CA ILE A 58 -14.26 3.19 2.09
C ILE A 58 -15.62 3.45 2.74
N CYS A 59 -15.71 3.21 4.04
CA CYS A 59 -16.89 3.50 4.83
C CYS A 59 -16.93 4.99 5.24
N GLY A 60 -18.12 5.55 5.37
CA GLY A 60 -18.31 6.95 5.77
C GLY A 60 -18.13 7.95 4.63
N LYS A 61 -17.85 9.21 4.97
CA LYS A 61 -17.80 10.34 4.01
C LYS A 61 -16.36 10.73 3.61
N THR A 62 -15.37 10.32 4.39
CA THR A 62 -13.97 10.70 4.19
C THR A 62 -13.26 9.74 3.24
N PRO A 63 -12.74 10.19 2.09
CA PRO A 63 -11.86 9.38 1.25
C PRO A 63 -10.64 8.91 2.04
N ALA A 64 -10.00 7.82 1.64
CA ALA A 64 -8.80 7.36 2.31
C ALA A 64 -7.79 6.71 1.36
N VAL A 65 -6.50 6.93 1.63
CA VAL A 65 -5.39 6.26 0.97
C VAL A 65 -5.11 4.95 1.69
N CYS A 66 -5.20 3.84 0.96
CA CYS A 66 -4.94 2.50 1.46
C CYS A 66 -3.46 2.12 1.31
N LEU A 67 -2.89 1.54 2.36
CA LEU A 67 -1.51 1.05 2.40
C LEU A 67 -1.48 -0.31 3.11
N GLN A 68 -0.60 -1.21 2.66
CA GLN A 68 -0.41 -2.54 3.27
C GLN A 68 0.75 -2.53 4.26
N ASP A 69 0.54 -3.06 5.45
CA ASP A 69 1.57 -3.30 6.47
C ASP A 69 2.12 -4.72 6.33
N ALA A 70 2.77 -5.00 5.22
CA ALA A 70 3.34 -6.30 4.93
C ALA A 70 4.85 -6.20 4.62
N PRO A 71 5.67 -7.21 4.98
CA PRO A 71 7.03 -7.36 4.49
C PRO A 71 7.05 -7.46 2.96
N LEU A 72 8.18 -7.13 2.34
CA LEU A 72 8.31 -7.23 0.87
C LEU A 72 8.09 -8.66 0.36
N THR A 73 8.52 -9.67 1.11
CA THR A 73 8.28 -11.07 0.80
C THR A 73 6.80 -11.40 0.73
N ALA A 74 6.01 -10.99 1.73
CA ALA A 74 4.56 -11.21 1.73
C ALA A 74 3.85 -10.44 0.62
N ILE A 75 4.29 -9.21 0.30
CA ILE A 75 3.77 -8.46 -0.86
C ILE A 75 4.08 -9.22 -2.15
N ALA A 76 5.31 -9.70 -2.28
CA ALA A 76 5.77 -10.45 -3.43
C ALA A 76 4.95 -11.74 -3.62
N GLU A 77 4.78 -12.54 -2.57
CA GLU A 77 3.97 -13.76 -2.57
C GLU A 77 2.51 -13.48 -2.96
N ASN A 78 1.92 -12.41 -2.40
CA ASN A 78 0.55 -12.03 -2.74
C ASN A 78 0.41 -11.65 -4.23
N LEU A 79 1.39 -10.93 -4.80
CA LEU A 79 1.39 -10.60 -6.22
C LEU A 79 1.48 -11.83 -7.12
N GLN A 80 2.28 -12.85 -6.74
CA GLN A 80 2.35 -14.12 -7.47
C GLN A 80 1.03 -14.90 -7.38
N TYR A 81 0.44 -14.95 -6.19
CA TYR A 81 -0.84 -15.60 -5.97
C TYR A 81 -1.95 -14.96 -6.83
N GLU A 82 -2.04 -13.63 -6.84
CA GLU A 82 -2.98 -12.88 -7.68
C GLU A 82 -2.75 -13.14 -9.17
N GLU A 83 -1.49 -13.21 -9.62
CA GLU A 83 -1.16 -13.54 -11.01
C GLU A 83 -1.57 -14.96 -11.38
N LYS A 84 -1.38 -15.93 -10.47
CA LYS A 84 -1.81 -17.32 -10.65
C LYS A 84 -3.32 -17.42 -10.75
N LEU A 85 -4.08 -16.83 -9.83
CA LEU A 85 -5.55 -16.83 -9.86
C LEU A 85 -6.09 -16.18 -11.14
N ARG A 86 -5.44 -15.12 -11.63
CA ARG A 86 -5.82 -14.51 -12.90
C ARG A 86 -5.72 -15.50 -14.05
N LYS A 87 -4.64 -16.28 -14.10
CA LYS A 87 -4.40 -17.25 -15.19
C LYS A 87 -5.37 -18.44 -15.12
N GLU A 88 -5.66 -18.91 -13.91
CA GLU A 88 -6.44 -20.12 -13.68
C GLU A 88 -7.96 -19.87 -13.65
N GLU A 89 -8.38 -18.74 -13.08
CA GLU A 89 -9.80 -18.47 -12.76
C GLU A 89 -10.35 -17.21 -13.44
N ASN A 90 -9.55 -16.58 -14.32
CA ASN A 90 -9.91 -15.33 -15.01
C ASN A 90 -10.33 -14.18 -14.06
N HIS A 91 -9.74 -14.15 -12.86
CA HIS A 91 -10.00 -13.14 -11.87
C HIS A 91 -9.43 -11.78 -12.29
N LYS A 92 -10.05 -10.70 -11.84
CA LYS A 92 -9.56 -9.34 -12.05
C LYS A 92 -8.29 -9.13 -11.24
N VAL A 93 -7.18 -8.78 -11.91
CA VAL A 93 -5.93 -8.41 -11.23
C VAL A 93 -6.11 -7.11 -10.44
N ARG A 94 -5.74 -7.14 -9.17
CA ARG A 94 -5.80 -5.96 -8.31
C ARG A 94 -4.52 -5.14 -8.38
N TYR A 95 -3.37 -5.82 -8.38
CA TYR A 95 -2.05 -5.19 -8.28
C TYR A 95 -1.05 -5.85 -9.23
N LEU A 96 -0.19 -5.04 -9.84
CA LEU A 96 0.81 -5.45 -10.84
C LEU A 96 2.25 -5.20 -10.38
N GLY A 97 2.48 -5.06 -9.07
CA GLY A 97 3.81 -4.90 -8.50
C GLY A 97 4.41 -3.50 -8.64
N PHE A 98 3.60 -2.49 -8.90
CA PHE A 98 4.00 -1.09 -8.84
C PHE A 98 3.51 -0.45 -7.55
N GLY A 99 4.33 0.39 -6.92
CA GLY A 99 3.90 1.03 -5.68
C GLY A 99 4.92 1.96 -5.06
N ILE A 100 4.52 2.52 -3.93
CA ILE A 100 5.35 3.43 -3.13
C ILE A 100 5.30 2.99 -1.67
N ARG A 101 6.46 2.95 -1.04
CA ARG A 101 6.62 2.58 0.38
C ARG A 101 7.03 3.77 1.21
N PHE A 102 6.46 3.84 2.39
CA PHE A 102 6.73 4.88 3.39
C PHE A 102 7.06 4.26 4.75
N GLN A 103 7.80 4.99 5.57
CA GLN A 103 7.98 4.60 6.97
C GLN A 103 6.67 4.76 7.76
N LYS A 104 6.35 3.82 8.65
CA LYS A 104 5.14 3.88 9.49
C LYS A 104 5.05 5.15 10.33
N ASN A 105 6.18 5.62 10.88
CA ASN A 105 6.20 6.85 11.66
C ASN A 105 5.83 8.09 10.84
N PHE A 106 6.23 8.14 9.55
CA PHE A 106 5.81 9.19 8.63
C PHE A 106 4.29 9.12 8.39
N ILE A 107 3.78 7.94 8.07
CA ILE A 107 2.34 7.72 7.84
C ILE A 107 1.53 8.04 9.10
N TYR A 108 2.02 7.66 10.28
CA TYR A 108 1.37 7.99 11.56
C TYR A 108 1.27 9.51 11.77
N LYS A 109 2.34 10.27 11.45
CA LYS A 109 2.35 11.75 11.51
C LYS A 109 1.39 12.40 10.50
N LYS A 110 1.07 11.70 9.41
CA LYS A 110 0.06 12.10 8.41
C LYS A 110 -1.35 11.62 8.75
N ASN A 111 -1.63 11.36 10.02
CA ASN A 111 -2.90 10.82 10.55
C ASN A 111 -3.26 9.43 10.04
N GLY A 112 -2.31 8.70 9.43
CA GLY A 112 -2.53 7.31 9.05
C GLY A 112 -2.67 6.41 10.27
N ARG A 113 -3.59 5.44 10.19
CA ARG A 113 -3.87 4.48 11.28
C ARG A 113 -4.13 3.09 10.69
N PRO A 114 -3.87 2.02 11.48
CA PRO A 114 -4.38 0.70 11.16
C PRO A 114 -5.90 0.74 11.01
N VAL A 115 -6.43 -0.04 10.09
CA VAL A 115 -7.86 -0.23 9.95
C VAL A 115 -8.44 -1.06 11.09
N ILE A 116 -9.74 -1.11 11.17
CA ILE A 116 -10.51 -1.92 12.12
C ILE A 116 -11.30 -2.94 11.30
N TYR A 117 -10.94 -4.21 11.45
CA TYR A 117 -11.63 -5.32 10.82
C TYR A 117 -12.78 -5.76 11.73
N ASP A 118 -14.01 -5.44 11.32
CA ASP A 118 -15.22 -5.86 12.04
C ASP A 118 -16.42 -5.85 11.10
N GLU A 119 -17.56 -6.38 11.55
CA GLU A 119 -18.83 -6.16 10.88
C GLU A 119 -19.13 -4.65 10.86
N THR A 120 -19.55 -4.15 9.69
CA THR A 120 -19.62 -2.71 9.44
C THR A 120 -20.56 -1.97 10.40
N ASN A 121 -21.75 -2.53 10.69
CA ASN A 121 -22.72 -1.85 11.57
C ASN A 121 -22.24 -1.89 13.02
N ARG A 122 -21.68 -3.02 13.45
CA ARG A 122 -21.09 -3.15 14.77
C ARG A 122 -19.93 -2.17 14.97
N ALA A 123 -19.04 -2.02 13.98
CA ALA A 123 -17.95 -1.05 14.07
C ALA A 123 -18.46 0.39 14.21
N LYS A 124 -19.55 0.74 13.54
CA LYS A 124 -20.18 2.07 13.64
C LYS A 124 -20.78 2.37 14.99
N GLU A 125 -21.13 1.37 15.81
CA GLU A 125 -21.68 1.58 17.14
C GLU A 125 -20.64 2.14 18.12
N TYR A 126 -19.37 1.79 17.96
CA TYR A 126 -18.31 2.21 18.88
C TYR A 126 -17.30 3.19 18.28
N LEU A 127 -17.30 3.38 16.95
CA LEU A 127 -16.44 4.36 16.28
C LEU A 127 -17.22 5.65 15.97
N PRO A 128 -16.64 6.82 16.25
CA PRO A 128 -17.23 8.06 15.82
C PRO A 128 -17.24 8.17 14.29
N GLU A 129 -18.22 8.89 13.71
CA GLU A 129 -18.43 8.96 12.26
C GLU A 129 -17.19 9.44 11.48
N ASN A 130 -16.41 10.34 12.06
CA ASN A 130 -15.18 10.86 11.46
C ASN A 130 -14.03 9.83 11.42
N GLU A 131 -14.16 8.65 12.04
CA GLU A 131 -13.20 7.53 12.00
C GLU A 131 -13.71 6.35 11.15
N TRP A 132 -14.91 6.40 10.58
CA TRP A 132 -15.48 5.28 9.81
C TRP A 132 -14.67 4.91 8.57
N TRP A 133 -13.86 5.81 8.02
CA TRP A 133 -12.91 5.52 6.94
C TRP A 133 -11.92 4.38 7.29
N ARG A 134 -11.77 4.04 8.58
CA ARG A 134 -10.94 2.95 9.07
C ARG A 134 -11.63 1.60 9.06
N ILE A 135 -12.93 1.54 8.90
CA ILE A 135 -13.68 0.27 8.93
C ILE A 135 -13.39 -0.52 7.65
N VAL A 136 -12.98 -1.76 7.84
CA VAL A 136 -12.90 -2.77 6.76
C VAL A 136 -13.80 -3.93 7.16
N LYS A 137 -14.77 -4.25 6.29
CA LYS A 137 -15.74 -5.30 6.59
C LYS A 137 -15.03 -6.65 6.77
N LEU A 138 -15.29 -7.28 7.92
CA LEU A 138 -14.97 -8.66 8.22
C LEU A 138 -16.29 -9.37 8.50
N ASP A 139 -16.57 -10.46 7.77
CA ASP A 139 -17.79 -11.24 7.93
C ASP A 139 -17.49 -12.71 7.66
N LEU A 140 -17.44 -13.49 8.73
CA LEU A 140 -17.18 -14.94 8.70
C LEU A 140 -18.43 -15.75 9.00
N SER A 141 -19.61 -15.10 9.09
CA SER A 141 -20.86 -15.74 9.50
C SER A 141 -21.45 -16.66 8.43
N ASN A 142 -21.25 -16.31 7.16
CA ASN A 142 -21.77 -17.10 6.03
C ASN A 142 -20.66 -17.91 5.39
N LYS A 143 -20.69 -19.23 5.53
CA LYS A 143 -19.69 -20.16 4.97
C LYS A 143 -19.59 -20.13 3.43
N GLU A 144 -20.65 -19.74 2.75
CA GLU A 144 -20.68 -19.63 1.28
C GLU A 144 -20.23 -18.26 0.78
N HIS A 145 -20.11 -17.27 1.69
CA HIS A 145 -19.72 -15.90 1.34
C HIS A 145 -18.91 -15.27 2.46
N ILE A 146 -17.66 -15.71 2.62
CA ILE A 146 -16.71 -15.16 3.59
C ILE A 146 -16.09 -13.87 3.06
N ILE A 147 -16.05 -12.85 3.91
CA ILE A 147 -15.37 -11.58 3.64
C ILE A 147 -14.24 -11.41 4.67
N ASP A 148 -12.99 -11.66 4.25
CA ASP A 148 -11.80 -11.54 5.09
C ASP A 148 -10.67 -10.84 4.32
N TRP A 149 -10.32 -9.64 4.76
CA TRP A 149 -9.23 -8.82 4.22
C TRP A 149 -8.10 -8.65 5.24
N THR A 150 -8.07 -9.42 6.32
CA THR A 150 -7.09 -9.26 7.40
C THR A 150 -5.65 -9.50 6.95
N HIS A 151 -5.44 -10.30 5.89
CA HIS A 151 -4.13 -10.54 5.28
C HIS A 151 -3.50 -9.29 4.68
N GLU A 152 -4.29 -8.28 4.28
CA GLU A 152 -3.82 -6.99 3.79
C GLU A 152 -3.11 -6.18 4.89
N ARG A 153 -3.41 -6.42 6.18
CA ARG A 153 -2.89 -5.63 7.33
C ARG A 153 -2.97 -4.13 7.05
N GLU A 154 -4.15 -3.70 6.62
CA GLU A 154 -4.31 -2.39 5.98
C GLU A 154 -4.11 -1.24 6.97
N TRP A 155 -3.45 -0.20 6.48
CA TRP A 155 -3.41 1.14 7.06
C TRP A 155 -4.12 2.11 6.13
N ARG A 156 -4.76 3.12 6.68
CA ARG A 156 -5.41 4.18 5.89
C ARG A 156 -4.96 5.56 6.35
N VAL A 157 -4.84 6.49 5.39
CA VAL A 157 -4.66 7.93 5.64
C VAL A 157 -5.91 8.64 5.16
N PRO A 158 -6.60 9.42 6.01
CA PRO A 158 -7.81 10.13 5.60
C PRO A 158 -7.49 11.22 4.59
N GLY A 159 -8.37 11.39 3.60
CA GLY A 159 -8.21 12.37 2.52
C GLY A 159 -7.16 11.95 1.49
N GLU A 160 -6.03 12.61 1.48
CA GLU A 160 -4.90 12.39 0.57
C GLU A 160 -3.57 12.31 1.32
N LEU A 161 -2.56 11.74 0.70
CA LEU A 161 -1.20 11.65 1.25
C LEU A 161 -0.22 12.44 0.40
N CYS A 162 0.19 13.62 0.87
CA CYS A 162 1.28 14.39 0.27
C CYS A 162 2.62 14.00 0.90
N PHE A 163 3.66 13.89 0.06
CA PHE A 163 4.99 13.45 0.47
C PHE A 163 6.11 14.13 -0.33
N GLU A 164 7.32 14.10 0.22
CA GLU A 164 8.56 14.46 -0.48
C GLU A 164 9.28 13.19 -0.95
N TYR A 165 10.06 13.28 -2.03
CA TYR A 165 10.81 12.13 -2.59
C TYR A 165 11.71 11.46 -1.55
N SER A 166 12.34 12.24 -0.66
CA SER A 166 13.17 11.71 0.44
C SER A 166 12.44 10.85 1.46
N GLN A 167 11.10 10.80 1.41
CA GLN A 167 10.26 10.05 2.34
C GLN A 167 9.81 8.69 1.77
N CYS A 168 10.02 8.45 0.47
CA CYS A 168 9.49 7.28 -0.21
C CYS A 168 10.57 6.36 -0.80
N GLU A 169 10.22 5.08 -0.92
CA GLU A 169 10.86 4.08 -1.78
C GLU A 169 9.88 3.69 -2.87
N ILE A 170 10.39 3.39 -4.07
CA ILE A 170 9.56 2.99 -5.21
C ILE A 170 9.62 1.47 -5.35
N ILE A 171 8.50 0.84 -5.68
CA ILE A 171 8.43 -0.56 -6.08
C ILE A 171 8.12 -0.64 -7.56
N VAL A 172 8.86 -1.48 -8.27
CA VAL A 172 8.61 -1.86 -9.67
C VAL A 172 8.62 -3.38 -9.79
N PRO A 173 7.85 -3.97 -10.72
CA PRO A 173 7.69 -5.43 -10.78
C PRO A 173 8.97 -6.17 -11.17
N ASN A 174 9.76 -5.61 -12.09
CA ASN A 174 10.94 -6.29 -12.65
C ASN A 174 11.97 -5.31 -13.23
N SER A 175 13.11 -5.83 -13.68
CA SER A 175 14.22 -5.06 -14.26
C SER A 175 13.83 -4.27 -15.53
N LYS A 176 12.85 -4.74 -16.32
CA LYS A 176 12.34 -4.00 -17.48
C LYS A 176 11.73 -2.66 -17.05
N TYR A 177 10.88 -2.68 -16.03
CA TYR A 177 10.22 -1.47 -15.51
C TYR A 177 11.16 -0.61 -14.67
N TYR A 178 12.17 -1.19 -14.02
CA TYR A 178 13.25 -0.42 -13.42
C TYR A 178 13.97 0.42 -14.48
N LYS A 179 14.43 -0.20 -15.58
CA LYS A 179 15.09 0.51 -16.68
C LYS A 179 14.17 1.55 -17.32
N LYS A 180 12.89 1.23 -17.48
CA LYS A 180 11.89 2.15 -18.02
C LYS A 180 11.70 3.37 -17.13
N PHE A 181 11.69 3.19 -15.81
CA PHE A 181 11.57 4.28 -14.85
C PHE A 181 12.80 5.19 -14.87
N VAL A 182 14.01 4.61 -14.86
CA VAL A 182 15.26 5.39 -14.97
C VAL A 182 15.27 6.19 -16.29
N LYS A 183 14.96 5.54 -17.41
CA LYS A 183 14.87 6.20 -18.71
C LYS A 183 13.86 7.36 -18.71
N TYR A 184 12.66 7.14 -18.14
CA TYR A 184 11.66 8.19 -17.98
C TYR A 184 12.23 9.42 -17.26
N CYS A 185 12.92 9.20 -16.12
CA CYS A 185 13.51 10.29 -15.36
C CYS A 185 14.55 11.07 -16.16
N LEU A 186 15.40 10.38 -16.92
CA LEU A 186 16.42 11.01 -17.77
C LEU A 186 15.77 11.77 -18.93
N ASP A 187 14.88 11.15 -19.68
CA ASP A 187 14.22 11.74 -20.86
C ASP A 187 13.36 12.98 -20.50
N LYS A 188 12.90 13.08 -19.27
CA LYS A 188 12.06 14.17 -18.75
C LYS A 188 12.80 15.20 -17.90
N ASN A 189 14.13 15.12 -17.78
CA ASN A 189 14.95 15.92 -16.89
C ASN A 189 14.45 15.88 -15.43
N ARG A 190 14.13 14.65 -14.97
CA ARG A 190 13.63 14.36 -13.62
C ARG A 190 14.61 13.53 -12.81
N GLU A 191 15.90 13.74 -12.99
CA GLU A 191 16.96 13.12 -12.20
C GLU A 191 16.83 13.45 -10.71
N ASP A 192 16.15 14.55 -10.40
CA ASP A 192 15.82 14.93 -9.03
C ASP A 192 15.03 13.84 -8.29
N ILE A 193 14.17 13.09 -8.99
CA ILE A 193 13.46 11.95 -8.42
C ILE A 193 14.46 10.85 -8.03
N LEU A 194 15.34 10.44 -8.96
CA LEU A 194 16.34 9.39 -8.72
C LEU A 194 17.29 9.73 -7.57
N LEU A 195 17.71 10.99 -7.47
CA LEU A 195 18.65 11.44 -6.46
C LEU A 195 18.05 11.59 -5.07
N LYS A 196 16.74 11.86 -4.97
CA LYS A 196 16.07 12.17 -3.70
C LYS A 196 15.29 11.00 -3.10
N ILE A 197 14.81 10.05 -3.90
CA ILE A 197 14.11 8.87 -3.38
C ILE A 197 15.04 8.02 -2.50
N ARG A 198 14.47 7.27 -1.56
CA ARG A 198 15.25 6.42 -0.67
C ARG A 198 15.77 5.15 -1.32
N GLY A 199 15.24 4.78 -2.46
CA GLY A 199 15.62 3.61 -3.25
C GLY A 199 14.50 3.10 -4.15
N ILE A 200 14.88 2.14 -4.99
CA ILE A 200 13.96 1.43 -5.86
C ILE A 200 14.06 -0.07 -5.52
N VAL A 201 12.92 -0.70 -5.30
CA VAL A 201 12.80 -2.14 -5.07
C VAL A 201 12.27 -2.78 -6.33
N VAL A 202 13.04 -3.71 -6.89
CA VAL A 202 12.61 -4.59 -7.97
C VAL A 202 11.98 -5.82 -7.31
N ILE A 203 10.65 -5.93 -7.31
CA ILE A 203 9.96 -6.95 -6.51
C ILE A 203 10.31 -8.38 -6.94
N ALA A 204 10.57 -8.62 -8.23
CA ALA A 204 10.99 -9.91 -8.73
C ALA A 204 12.30 -10.43 -8.07
N SER A 205 13.20 -9.55 -7.63
CA SER A 205 14.42 -9.98 -6.93
C SER A 205 14.22 -10.38 -5.46
N VAL A 206 12.99 -10.30 -4.96
CA VAL A 206 12.64 -10.79 -3.60
C VAL A 206 12.33 -12.29 -3.61
N TYR A 207 12.09 -12.88 -4.79
CA TYR A 207 11.78 -14.32 -4.96
C TYR A 207 13.01 -15.22 -5.13
N PHE A 208 14.16 -14.65 -5.50
CA PHE A 208 15.37 -15.39 -5.85
C PHE A 208 16.56 -14.96 -5.01
#